data_561dfd9abf6a374a52980e55051dc4c3
#
_entry.id   561dfd9abf6a374a52980e55051dc4c3
#
_cell.length_a   1.000
_cell.length_b   1.000
_cell.length_c   1.000
_cell.angle_alpha   90.00
_cell.angle_beta   90.00
_cell.angle_gamma   90.00
#
_symmetry.space_group_name_H-M   'P 1'
#
loop_
_entity.id
_entity.type
_entity.pdbx_description
1 polymer ?
#
loop_
_entity_poly.entity_id
_entity_poly.type
_entity_poly.pdbx_seq_one_letter_code
_entity_poly.pdbx_strand_id
1 'polypeptide(L)'
;VRNDPELPEPAEPADPRTPPTTTAAAILQHVGGAANVTSVAHCMTRLRLGLADRDLVDETALRALPDVLGTVDDDTYQIVLGPGKVNRITREVEDLLPGSTDRASELAARGAELKAAQRQRNATPGKLLLRRIANIFVPLIPALVGCGILAGLNGLLANLGWLPSVTPALAAIASGFMALIAVFVGLNTAKEFGGTPVLGGAVAAVVVYPGVAKVTAFGVALAPGQGGVLGALAAALLGTYVERWCRTWVPPTLDVLVTPALTVLVSGLVTLYGLMYVAGAVSAAIGTAANWLLTTTGAFAGLILGGLFLPLVMLGLHQALIPIHTTLIEQRGYTVLLPVLAMAGAGQVGAALAVYVRMRHDTTLRTTIKSALPAGLLGVGEPLIYGVSLPLGRPFLTACVGGAAGGAFVGFFSMLGDTVGSTAIGPSGWALFPLLAGTGSLAATAAIYAGGLLTGYGVGFGATYFFGLNGQLEATAPARSTPATEPTADPAPGAATQG
;
A
#
# COMPACT_ATOMS: atom_id res chain seq x y z
N VAL A 1 -69.71 0.58 -6.65
CA VAL A 1 -68.99 1.05 -7.83
C VAL A 1 -67.72 1.68 -7.26
N ARG A 2 -66.58 0.96 -7.25
CA ARG A 2 -65.25 1.47 -6.91
C ARG A 2 -64.57 1.80 -8.24
N ASN A 3 -64.16 3.04 -8.40
CA ASN A 3 -63.23 3.45 -9.44
C ASN A 3 -61.81 3.01 -9.06
N ASP A 4 -61.27 2.07 -9.81
CA ASP A 4 -59.85 1.75 -9.79
C ASP A 4 -59.08 2.79 -10.66
N PRO A 5 -57.91 3.29 -10.25
CA PRO A 5 -57.11 4.17 -11.10
C PRO A 5 -56.43 3.37 -12.21
N GLU A 6 -56.60 3.85 -13.45
CA GLU A 6 -55.92 3.33 -14.66
C GLU A 6 -54.40 3.30 -14.46
N LEU A 7 -53.82 2.13 -14.74
CA LEU A 7 -52.38 1.93 -14.85
C LEU A 7 -51.85 2.69 -16.09
N PRO A 8 -50.72 3.36 -16.03
CA PRO A 8 -50.12 4.01 -17.20
C PRO A 8 -49.70 2.96 -18.24
N GLU A 9 -50.03 3.25 -19.51
CA GLU A 9 -49.65 2.43 -20.67
C GLU A 9 -48.13 2.17 -20.71
N PRO A 10 -47.70 0.97 -21.15
CA PRO A 10 -46.30 0.64 -21.32
C PRO A 10 -45.69 1.53 -22.43
N ALA A 11 -44.56 2.16 -22.11
CA ALA A 11 -43.80 2.97 -23.05
C ALA A 11 -43.45 2.17 -24.31
N GLU A 12 -43.61 2.77 -25.49
CA GLU A 12 -43.19 2.21 -26.78
C GLU A 12 -41.73 1.73 -26.76
N PRO A 13 -41.44 0.57 -27.39
CA PRO A 13 -40.06 0.09 -27.48
C PRO A 13 -39.22 1.05 -28.35
N ALA A 14 -38.14 1.53 -27.80
CA ALA A 14 -37.15 2.40 -28.48
C ALA A 14 -36.65 1.75 -29.78
N ASP A 15 -36.55 2.53 -30.86
CA ASP A 15 -35.99 2.12 -32.15
C ASP A 15 -34.54 1.56 -31.99
N PRO A 16 -34.26 0.31 -32.44
CA PRO A 16 -32.97 -0.34 -32.25
C PRO A 16 -31.82 0.25 -33.08
N ARG A 17 -32.03 1.37 -33.77
CA ARG A 17 -31.04 2.04 -34.64
C ARG A 17 -30.39 3.27 -34.03
N THR A 18 -30.80 3.71 -32.85
CA THR A 18 -30.11 4.80 -32.11
C THR A 18 -29.17 4.15 -31.10
N PRO A 19 -27.82 4.41 -31.17
CA PRO A 19 -26.93 3.94 -30.13
C PRO A 19 -27.39 4.56 -28.80
N PRO A 20 -27.42 3.80 -27.69
CA PRO A 20 -27.78 4.36 -26.40
C PRO A 20 -26.79 5.47 -26.08
N THR A 21 -27.25 6.73 -26.12
CA THR A 21 -26.48 7.87 -25.63
C THR A 21 -26.25 7.64 -24.15
N THR A 22 -25.02 7.24 -23.78
CA THR A 22 -24.66 7.10 -22.37
C THR A 22 -24.82 8.46 -21.71
N THR A 23 -25.17 8.50 -20.43
CA THR A 23 -25.26 9.75 -19.65
C THR A 23 -23.97 10.59 -19.79
N ALA A 24 -22.82 9.94 -19.91
CA ALA A 24 -21.53 10.58 -20.15
C ALA A 24 -21.46 11.33 -21.50
N ALA A 25 -21.93 10.71 -22.58
CA ALA A 25 -21.98 11.33 -23.91
C ALA A 25 -22.94 12.53 -23.95
N ALA A 26 -24.11 12.41 -23.30
CA ALA A 26 -25.05 13.50 -23.15
C ALA A 26 -24.47 14.66 -22.34
N ILE A 27 -23.79 14.38 -21.23
CA ILE A 27 -23.08 15.42 -20.45
C ILE A 27 -22.06 16.15 -21.32
N LEU A 28 -21.19 15.41 -22.05
CA LEU A 28 -20.20 16.04 -22.93
C LEU A 28 -20.84 16.91 -24.01
N GLN A 29 -21.94 16.46 -24.59
CA GLN A 29 -22.66 17.24 -25.58
C GLN A 29 -23.16 18.58 -25.00
N HIS A 30 -23.75 18.56 -23.79
CA HIS A 30 -24.35 19.74 -23.17
C HIS A 30 -23.36 20.66 -22.44
N VAL A 31 -22.09 20.26 -22.26
CA VAL A 31 -21.02 21.14 -21.77
C VAL A 31 -20.20 21.77 -22.90
N GLY A 32 -20.68 21.74 -24.16
CA GLY A 32 -19.99 22.31 -25.30
C GLY A 32 -19.04 21.36 -26.03
N GLY A 33 -19.20 20.04 -25.81
CA GLY A 33 -18.40 19.00 -26.46
C GLY A 33 -17.08 18.67 -25.76
N ALA A 34 -16.45 17.61 -26.23
CA ALA A 34 -15.19 17.11 -25.67
C ALA A 34 -14.04 18.16 -25.75
N ALA A 35 -14.03 19.00 -26.78
CA ALA A 35 -13.02 20.04 -26.96
C ALA A 35 -13.11 21.17 -25.93
N ASN A 36 -14.27 21.38 -25.31
CA ASN A 36 -14.47 22.38 -24.27
C ASN A 36 -14.03 21.91 -22.87
N VAL A 37 -13.81 20.60 -22.67
CA VAL A 37 -13.41 20.05 -21.38
C VAL A 37 -11.89 20.05 -21.25
N THR A 38 -11.38 20.82 -20.30
CA THR A 38 -9.93 20.95 -20.03
C THR A 38 -9.44 20.04 -18.91
N SER A 39 -10.32 19.63 -18.01
CA SER A 39 -10.00 18.68 -16.93
C SER A 39 -11.25 17.97 -16.43
N VAL A 40 -11.08 16.73 -15.98
CA VAL A 40 -12.12 15.92 -15.36
C VAL A 40 -11.63 15.50 -13.97
N ALA A 41 -12.49 15.65 -12.97
CA ALA A 41 -12.27 15.17 -11.62
C ALA A 41 -13.62 14.80 -10.99
N HIS A 42 -13.63 14.02 -9.93
CA HIS A 42 -14.84 13.73 -9.18
C HIS A 42 -14.60 13.72 -7.67
N CYS A 43 -15.66 13.94 -6.91
CA CYS A 43 -15.70 13.61 -5.50
C CYS A 43 -16.81 12.57 -5.25
N MET A 44 -17.17 12.30 -4.00
CA MET A 44 -18.12 11.21 -3.68
C MET A 44 -19.48 11.31 -4.37
N THR A 45 -19.92 12.52 -4.77
CA THR A 45 -21.25 12.77 -5.33
C THR A 45 -21.27 13.65 -6.57
N ARG A 46 -20.14 14.26 -6.98
CA ARG A 46 -20.09 15.29 -8.03
C ARG A 46 -18.99 14.99 -9.04
N LEU A 47 -19.33 15.10 -10.31
CA LEU A 47 -18.41 15.23 -11.44
C LEU A 47 -17.99 16.70 -11.54
N ARG A 48 -16.70 16.97 -11.64
CA ARG A 48 -16.11 18.30 -11.74
C ARG A 48 -15.41 18.42 -13.08
N LEU A 49 -15.83 19.38 -13.87
CA LEU A 49 -15.29 19.64 -15.19
C LEU A 49 -14.60 21.01 -15.19
N GLY A 50 -13.34 21.06 -15.63
CA GLY A 50 -12.74 22.30 -16.08
C GLY A 50 -13.21 22.56 -17.49
N LEU A 51 -13.74 23.73 -17.77
CA LEU A 51 -14.21 24.13 -19.09
C LEU A 51 -13.36 25.30 -19.62
N ALA A 52 -13.08 25.27 -20.93
CA ALA A 52 -12.36 26.34 -21.60
C ALA A 52 -13.29 27.57 -21.79
N ASP A 53 -14.53 27.31 -22.15
CA ASP A 53 -15.58 28.32 -22.35
C ASP A 53 -16.86 27.85 -21.64
N ARG A 54 -17.31 28.61 -20.65
CA ARG A 54 -18.51 28.31 -19.86
C ARG A 54 -19.81 28.71 -20.55
N ASP A 55 -19.74 29.62 -21.50
CA ASP A 55 -20.92 30.08 -22.23
C ASP A 55 -21.50 29.02 -23.19
N LEU A 56 -20.72 27.96 -23.45
CA LEU A 56 -21.15 26.82 -24.25
C LEU A 56 -21.97 25.77 -23.47
N VAL A 57 -22.20 25.98 -22.16
CA VAL A 57 -22.92 25.04 -21.33
C VAL A 57 -24.42 25.25 -21.44
N ASP A 58 -25.13 24.19 -21.86
CA ASP A 58 -26.60 24.15 -21.79
C ASP A 58 -27.03 23.57 -20.43
N GLU A 59 -27.13 24.45 -19.44
CA GLU A 59 -27.50 24.07 -18.08
C GLU A 59 -28.91 23.48 -17.99
N THR A 60 -29.83 23.97 -18.83
CA THR A 60 -31.22 23.50 -18.84
C THR A 60 -31.30 22.04 -19.30
N ALA A 61 -30.57 21.70 -20.36
CA ALA A 61 -30.49 20.35 -20.88
C ALA A 61 -29.74 19.41 -19.93
N LEU A 62 -28.66 19.88 -19.25
CA LEU A 62 -27.95 19.09 -18.24
C LEU A 62 -28.83 18.71 -17.07
N ARG A 63 -29.66 19.66 -16.57
CA ARG A 63 -30.59 19.39 -15.46
C ARG A 63 -31.76 18.49 -15.84
N ALA A 64 -32.04 18.36 -17.13
CA ALA A 64 -33.08 17.45 -17.65
C ALA A 64 -32.61 15.99 -17.75
N LEU A 65 -31.30 15.72 -17.63
CA LEU A 65 -30.77 14.34 -17.67
C LEU A 65 -31.16 13.55 -16.41
N PRO A 66 -31.63 12.32 -16.56
CA PRO A 66 -32.20 11.53 -15.45
C PRO A 66 -31.20 11.20 -14.33
N ASP A 67 -29.90 11.24 -14.61
CA ASP A 67 -28.83 10.96 -13.63
C ASP A 67 -28.24 12.24 -13.01
N VAL A 68 -28.64 13.43 -13.45
CA VAL A 68 -28.16 14.71 -12.95
C VAL A 68 -29.12 15.24 -11.88
N LEU A 69 -28.62 15.37 -10.66
CA LEU A 69 -29.39 15.88 -9.51
C LEU A 69 -29.32 17.41 -9.39
N GLY A 70 -28.37 18.03 -10.08
CA GLY A 70 -28.19 19.48 -10.10
C GLY A 70 -26.81 19.86 -10.61
N THR A 71 -26.63 21.16 -10.85
CA THR A 71 -25.37 21.77 -11.32
C THR A 71 -24.93 22.86 -10.35
N VAL A 72 -23.62 23.06 -10.19
CA VAL A 72 -23.05 24.13 -9.38
C VAL A 72 -21.88 24.71 -10.18
N ASP A 73 -21.95 26.02 -10.44
CA ASP A 73 -20.88 26.76 -11.06
C ASP A 73 -20.00 27.41 -9.97
N ASP A 74 -18.75 26.93 -9.87
CA ASP A 74 -17.77 27.37 -8.91
C ASP A 74 -16.42 27.46 -9.66
N ASP A 75 -15.27 27.32 -8.99
CA ASP A 75 -13.94 27.25 -9.64
C ASP A 75 -13.91 26.24 -10.79
N THR A 76 -14.64 25.14 -10.66
CA THR A 76 -14.92 24.14 -11.69
C THR A 76 -16.43 23.96 -11.86
N TYR A 77 -16.89 23.68 -13.08
CA TYR A 77 -18.29 23.33 -13.30
C TYR A 77 -18.61 21.95 -12.71
N GLN A 78 -19.55 21.90 -11.78
CA GLN A 78 -19.82 20.69 -11.01
C GLN A 78 -21.22 20.14 -11.34
N ILE A 79 -21.28 18.87 -11.69
CA ILE A 79 -22.53 18.15 -11.96
C ILE A 79 -22.75 17.14 -10.83
N VAL A 80 -23.86 17.29 -10.11
CA VAL A 80 -24.21 16.42 -8.99
C VAL A 80 -24.88 15.16 -9.53
N LEU A 81 -24.22 14.01 -9.37
CA LEU A 81 -24.68 12.70 -9.88
C LEU A 81 -25.11 11.72 -8.76
N GLY A 82 -24.76 12.06 -7.51
CA GLY A 82 -25.04 11.21 -6.35
C GLY A 82 -24.02 10.09 -6.12
N PRO A 83 -24.04 9.47 -4.91
CA PRO A 83 -23.13 8.41 -4.55
C PRO A 83 -23.35 7.15 -5.41
N GLY A 84 -22.25 6.52 -5.85
CA GLY A 84 -22.26 5.29 -6.65
C GLY A 84 -22.30 5.48 -8.17
N LYS A 85 -22.94 6.54 -8.70
CA LYS A 85 -23.02 6.80 -10.14
C LYS A 85 -21.81 7.61 -10.64
N VAL A 86 -21.31 8.53 -9.81
CA VAL A 86 -20.24 9.47 -10.20
C VAL A 86 -18.99 8.76 -10.72
N ASN A 87 -18.53 7.70 -10.07
CA ASN A 87 -17.33 6.98 -10.49
C ASN A 87 -17.45 6.29 -11.85
N ARG A 88 -18.63 5.78 -12.16
CA ARG A 88 -18.92 5.15 -13.47
C ARG A 88 -18.98 6.20 -14.56
N ILE A 89 -19.78 7.23 -14.35
CA ILE A 89 -20.00 8.30 -15.35
C ILE A 89 -18.70 9.08 -15.58
N THR A 90 -17.87 9.31 -14.55
CA THR A 90 -16.57 9.96 -14.72
C THR A 90 -15.64 9.18 -15.66
N ARG A 91 -15.53 7.86 -15.48
CA ARG A 91 -14.72 7.02 -16.39
C ARG A 91 -15.24 7.05 -17.80
N GLU A 92 -16.55 6.94 -17.99
CA GLU A 92 -17.17 7.03 -19.31
C GLU A 92 -16.93 8.39 -19.97
N VAL A 93 -16.92 9.50 -19.21
CA VAL A 93 -16.54 10.84 -19.70
C VAL A 93 -15.06 10.90 -20.05
N GLU A 94 -14.18 10.37 -19.20
CA GLU A 94 -12.74 10.30 -19.46
C GLU A 94 -12.43 9.46 -20.71
N ASP A 95 -13.12 8.36 -20.94
CA ASP A 95 -12.95 7.48 -22.11
C ASP A 95 -13.41 8.16 -23.43
N LEU A 96 -14.32 9.14 -23.34
CA LEU A 96 -14.84 9.88 -24.48
C LEU A 96 -14.04 11.15 -24.83
N LEU A 97 -13.06 11.55 -23.97
CA LEU A 97 -12.26 12.75 -24.17
C LEU A 97 -10.97 12.45 -24.94
N PRO A 98 -10.76 12.99 -26.14
CA PRO A 98 -9.51 12.84 -26.85
C PRO A 98 -8.39 13.66 -26.19
N GLY A 99 -7.37 12.99 -25.64
CA GLY A 99 -6.07 13.61 -25.34
C GLY A 99 -5.78 14.16 -23.95
N SER A 100 -6.73 14.19 -22.99
CA SER A 100 -6.46 14.67 -21.61
C SER A 100 -5.97 13.57 -20.66
N THR A 101 -6.07 12.31 -21.07
CA THR A 101 -5.74 11.11 -20.31
C THR A 101 -4.27 10.69 -20.48
N ASP A 102 -3.54 11.21 -21.47
CA ASP A 102 -2.33 10.54 -21.94
C ASP A 102 -1.20 10.50 -20.90
N ARG A 103 -0.94 11.56 -20.17
CA ARG A 103 0.25 11.56 -19.31
C ARG A 103 0.05 10.88 -17.96
N ALA A 104 -1.13 11.01 -17.33
CA ALA A 104 -1.41 10.31 -16.09
C ALA A 104 -1.68 8.83 -16.34
N SER A 105 -2.40 8.49 -17.42
CA SER A 105 -2.61 7.11 -17.87
C SER A 105 -1.31 6.50 -18.40
N GLU A 106 -0.48 7.25 -19.11
CA GLU A 106 0.84 6.81 -19.54
C GLU A 106 1.79 6.55 -18.35
N LEU A 107 1.82 7.43 -17.36
CA LEU A 107 2.59 7.23 -16.13
C LEU A 107 2.05 6.03 -15.34
N ALA A 108 0.74 5.87 -15.23
CA ALA A 108 0.12 4.71 -14.58
C ALA A 108 0.37 3.42 -15.37
N ALA A 109 0.27 3.44 -16.69
CA ALA A 109 0.59 2.32 -17.57
C ALA A 109 2.07 1.94 -17.46
N ARG A 110 2.97 2.92 -17.52
CA ARG A 110 4.42 2.71 -17.35
C ARG A 110 4.75 2.16 -15.96
N GLY A 111 4.06 2.64 -14.91
CA GLY A 111 4.15 2.10 -13.55
C GLY A 111 3.68 0.65 -13.49
N ALA A 112 2.59 0.31 -14.17
CA ALA A 112 2.06 -1.06 -14.26
C ALA A 112 2.99 -1.98 -15.05
N GLU A 113 3.54 -1.52 -16.16
CA GLU A 113 4.54 -2.26 -16.98
C GLU A 113 5.81 -2.52 -16.18
N LEU A 114 6.35 -1.53 -15.48
CA LEU A 114 7.51 -1.69 -14.62
C LEU A 114 7.23 -2.71 -13.51
N LYS A 115 6.04 -2.67 -12.91
CA LYS A 115 5.61 -3.66 -11.91
C LYS A 115 5.48 -5.06 -12.49
N ALA A 116 4.97 -5.21 -13.72
CA ALA A 116 4.84 -6.48 -14.43
C ALA A 116 6.22 -7.04 -14.82
N ALA A 117 7.08 -6.22 -15.40
CA ALA A 117 8.45 -6.59 -15.77
C ALA A 117 9.27 -7.02 -14.54
N GLN A 118 9.08 -6.31 -13.42
CA GLN A 118 9.73 -6.63 -12.15
C GLN A 118 9.24 -7.97 -11.57
N ARG A 119 7.94 -8.29 -11.73
CA ARG A 119 7.39 -9.59 -11.32
C ARG A 119 8.05 -10.75 -12.10
N GLN A 120 8.31 -10.59 -13.41
CA GLN A 120 9.00 -11.60 -14.21
C GLN A 120 10.46 -11.75 -13.81
N ARG A 121 11.19 -10.66 -13.55
CA ARG A 121 12.59 -10.70 -13.06
C ARG A 121 12.72 -11.35 -11.67
N ASN A 122 11.63 -11.41 -10.89
CA ASN A 122 11.60 -12.00 -9.55
C ASN A 122 11.30 -13.49 -9.53
N ALA A 123 11.44 -14.22 -10.64
CA ALA A 123 11.19 -15.66 -10.75
C ALA A 123 12.34 -16.56 -10.25
N THR A 124 13.34 -16.03 -9.53
CA THR A 124 14.40 -16.87 -8.93
C THR A 124 13.87 -17.65 -7.74
N PRO A 125 14.38 -18.88 -7.44
CA PRO A 125 13.87 -19.74 -6.37
C PRO A 125 13.78 -19.04 -4.99
N GLY A 126 14.80 -18.27 -4.61
CA GLY A 126 14.81 -17.53 -3.35
C GLY A 126 13.73 -16.44 -3.29
N LYS A 127 13.50 -15.73 -4.40
CA LYS A 127 12.44 -14.71 -4.48
C LYS A 127 11.05 -15.34 -4.52
N LEU A 128 10.90 -16.53 -5.10
CA LEU A 128 9.66 -17.30 -5.05
C LEU A 128 9.33 -17.73 -3.62
N LEU A 129 10.33 -18.16 -2.84
CA LEU A 129 10.14 -18.49 -1.42
C LEU A 129 9.67 -17.27 -0.62
N LEU A 130 10.36 -16.12 -0.77
CA LEU A 130 9.96 -14.86 -0.12
C LEU A 130 8.53 -14.45 -0.50
N ARG A 131 8.15 -14.64 -1.77
CA ARG A 131 6.79 -14.37 -2.24
C ARG A 131 5.76 -15.30 -1.60
N ARG A 132 6.07 -16.60 -1.44
CA ARG A 132 5.18 -17.54 -0.73
C ARG A 132 5.01 -17.15 0.73
N ILE A 133 6.11 -16.77 1.41
CA ILE A 133 6.03 -16.25 2.77
C ILE A 133 5.13 -14.99 2.80
N ALA A 134 5.32 -14.06 1.88
CA ALA A 134 4.46 -12.88 1.78
C ALA A 134 2.98 -13.26 1.60
N ASN A 135 2.65 -14.23 0.74
CA ASN A 135 1.28 -14.68 0.49
C ASN A 135 0.60 -15.26 1.76
N ILE A 136 1.37 -15.82 2.69
CA ILE A 136 0.86 -16.31 3.98
C ILE A 136 0.44 -15.13 4.88
N PHE A 137 1.22 -14.04 4.90
CA PHE A 137 1.02 -12.92 5.83
C PHE A 137 0.14 -11.80 5.29
N VAL A 138 0.09 -11.58 3.96
CA VAL A 138 -0.71 -10.51 3.34
C VAL A 138 -2.18 -10.56 3.73
N PRO A 139 -2.86 -11.72 3.75
CA PRO A 139 -4.27 -11.79 4.17
C PRO A 139 -4.50 -11.37 5.64
N LEU A 140 -3.46 -11.38 6.47
CA LEU A 140 -3.53 -11.01 7.88
C LEU A 140 -3.38 -9.50 8.11
N ILE A 141 -2.88 -8.74 7.13
CA ILE A 141 -2.58 -7.31 7.26
C ILE A 141 -3.80 -6.50 7.75
N PRO A 142 -5.02 -6.65 7.20
CA PRO A 142 -6.16 -5.86 7.67
C PRO A 142 -6.46 -6.06 9.15
N ALA A 143 -6.36 -7.30 9.65
CA ALA A 143 -6.56 -7.61 11.06
C ALA A 143 -5.40 -7.07 11.93
N LEU A 144 -4.14 -7.20 11.47
CA LEU A 144 -2.98 -6.62 12.14
C LEU A 144 -3.10 -5.10 12.27
N VAL A 145 -3.51 -4.41 11.20
CA VAL A 145 -3.73 -2.96 11.21
C VAL A 145 -4.85 -2.58 12.17
N GLY A 146 -6.01 -3.27 12.10
CA GLY A 146 -7.16 -2.97 12.97
C GLY A 146 -6.84 -3.17 14.45
N CYS A 147 -6.27 -4.31 14.81
CA CYS A 147 -5.86 -4.60 16.19
C CYS A 147 -4.74 -3.67 16.66
N GLY A 148 -3.80 -3.32 15.77
CA GLY A 148 -2.74 -2.38 16.05
C GLY A 148 -3.28 -0.99 16.42
N ILE A 149 -4.20 -0.44 15.62
CA ILE A 149 -4.83 0.86 15.89
C ILE A 149 -5.57 0.82 17.24
N LEU A 150 -6.31 -0.27 17.52
CA LEU A 150 -7.00 -0.42 18.81
C LEU A 150 -6.02 -0.52 19.99
N ALA A 151 -4.90 -1.24 19.82
CA ALA A 151 -3.84 -1.31 20.82
C ALA A 151 -3.22 0.07 21.09
N GLY A 152 -2.94 0.85 20.04
CA GLY A 152 -2.42 2.21 20.17
C GLY A 152 -3.42 3.16 20.85
N LEU A 153 -4.69 3.10 20.47
CA LEU A 153 -5.75 3.87 21.12
C LEU A 153 -5.87 3.50 22.61
N ASN A 154 -5.86 2.21 22.92
CA ASN A 154 -5.89 1.73 24.29
C ASN A 154 -4.68 2.22 25.10
N GLY A 155 -3.48 2.18 24.52
CA GLY A 155 -2.26 2.70 25.13
C GLY A 155 -2.34 4.20 25.42
N LEU A 156 -2.88 4.98 24.48
CA LEU A 156 -3.10 6.41 24.66
C LEU A 156 -4.10 6.69 25.78
N LEU A 157 -5.26 6.02 25.80
CA LEU A 157 -6.28 6.18 26.82
C LEU A 157 -5.75 5.80 28.22
N ALA A 158 -4.98 4.71 28.32
CA ALA A 158 -4.36 4.28 29.55
C ALA A 158 -3.33 5.30 30.08
N ASN A 159 -2.49 5.86 29.19
CA ASN A 159 -1.51 6.89 29.56
C ASN A 159 -2.17 8.21 30.01
N LEU A 160 -3.30 8.58 29.43
CA LEU A 160 -4.06 9.77 29.81
C LEU A 160 -4.95 9.55 31.04
N GLY A 161 -5.09 8.32 31.52
CA GLY A 161 -6.01 7.95 32.59
C GLY A 161 -7.49 8.09 32.21
N TRP A 162 -7.81 8.10 30.91
CA TRP A 162 -9.16 8.27 30.40
C TRP A 162 -9.86 6.92 30.25
N LEU A 163 -11.15 6.89 30.58
CA LEU A 163 -12.03 5.72 30.42
C LEU A 163 -11.43 4.42 31.01
N PRO A 164 -10.99 4.39 32.28
CA PRO A 164 -10.30 3.23 32.87
C PRO A 164 -11.16 1.96 32.88
N SER A 165 -12.49 2.08 32.82
CA SER A 165 -13.41 0.95 32.71
C SER A 165 -13.46 0.32 31.32
N VAL A 166 -13.07 1.05 30.27
CA VAL A 166 -13.12 0.59 28.87
C VAL A 166 -11.77 0.04 28.41
N THR A 167 -10.66 0.51 28.99
CA THR A 167 -9.31 0.08 28.59
C THR A 167 -9.07 -1.43 28.68
N PRO A 168 -9.57 -2.20 29.69
CA PRO A 168 -9.41 -3.64 29.69
C PRO A 168 -10.13 -4.35 28.53
N ALA A 169 -11.33 -3.85 28.16
CA ALA A 169 -12.08 -4.40 27.03
C ALA A 169 -11.38 -4.12 25.70
N LEU A 170 -10.88 -2.90 25.51
CA LEU A 170 -10.10 -2.54 24.33
C LEU A 170 -8.80 -3.36 24.24
N ALA A 171 -8.11 -3.58 25.35
CA ALA A 171 -6.92 -4.44 25.42
C ALA A 171 -7.26 -5.87 25.00
N ALA A 172 -8.36 -6.45 25.49
CA ALA A 172 -8.78 -7.79 25.13
C ALA A 172 -9.12 -7.92 23.63
N ILE A 173 -9.83 -6.93 23.06
CA ILE A 173 -10.17 -6.92 21.63
C ILE A 173 -8.89 -6.78 20.77
N ALA A 174 -8.00 -5.86 21.12
CA ALA A 174 -6.76 -5.65 20.39
C ALA A 174 -5.82 -6.87 20.45
N SER A 175 -5.76 -7.55 21.60
CA SER A 175 -4.85 -8.69 21.81
C SER A 175 -5.41 -10.02 21.28
N GLY A 176 -6.73 -10.14 21.08
CA GLY A 176 -7.38 -11.40 20.71
C GLY A 176 -6.84 -12.00 19.39
N PHE A 177 -6.70 -11.17 18.35
CA PHE A 177 -6.13 -11.62 17.10
C PHE A 177 -4.64 -11.96 17.22
N MET A 178 -3.86 -11.16 17.96
CA MET A 178 -2.43 -11.40 18.16
C MET A 178 -2.18 -12.70 18.91
N ALA A 179 -3.00 -13.05 19.90
CA ALA A 179 -2.91 -14.33 20.63
C ALA A 179 -3.17 -15.53 19.71
N LEU A 180 -3.98 -15.37 18.67
CA LEU A 180 -4.36 -16.44 17.74
C LEU A 180 -3.66 -16.34 16.37
N ILE A 181 -2.74 -15.40 16.17
CA ILE A 181 -2.08 -15.18 14.88
C ILE A 181 -1.41 -16.44 14.33
N ALA A 182 -0.85 -17.28 15.21
CA ALA A 182 -0.24 -18.56 14.87
C ALA A 182 -1.22 -19.47 14.10
N VAL A 183 -2.49 -19.52 14.54
CA VAL A 183 -3.54 -20.34 13.89
C VAL A 183 -3.81 -19.84 12.48
N PHE A 184 -3.94 -18.52 12.29
CA PHE A 184 -4.17 -17.92 10.97
C PHE A 184 -2.97 -18.08 10.04
N VAL A 185 -1.76 -17.97 10.57
CA VAL A 185 -0.52 -18.27 9.83
C VAL A 185 -0.53 -19.73 9.38
N GLY A 186 -0.90 -20.66 10.27
CA GLY A 186 -1.02 -22.07 9.93
C GLY A 186 -2.04 -22.37 8.84
N LEU A 187 -3.22 -21.76 8.91
CA LEU A 187 -4.27 -21.84 7.88
C LEU A 187 -3.73 -21.39 6.50
N ASN A 188 -3.11 -20.22 6.46
CA ASN A 188 -2.60 -19.65 5.21
C ASN A 188 -1.38 -20.44 4.69
N THR A 189 -0.53 -20.97 5.57
CA THR A 189 0.61 -21.82 5.19
C THR A 189 0.11 -23.08 4.49
N ALA A 190 -0.83 -23.80 5.07
CA ALA A 190 -1.39 -24.99 4.44
C ALA A 190 -2.04 -24.65 3.09
N LYS A 191 -2.80 -23.54 3.01
CA LYS A 191 -3.39 -23.06 1.76
C LYS A 191 -2.35 -22.76 0.69
N GLU A 192 -1.27 -22.06 1.03
CA GLU A 192 -0.20 -21.67 0.10
C GLU A 192 0.58 -22.89 -0.43
N PHE A 193 0.75 -23.91 0.41
CA PHE A 193 1.51 -25.12 0.04
C PHE A 193 0.64 -26.32 -0.38
N GLY A 194 -0.68 -26.09 -0.57
CA GLY A 194 -1.60 -27.08 -1.15
C GLY A 194 -2.05 -28.18 -0.19
N GLY A 195 -2.09 -27.87 1.12
CA GLY A 195 -2.70 -28.70 2.15
C GLY A 195 -4.09 -28.25 2.54
N THR A 196 -4.72 -28.94 3.48
CA THR A 196 -6.02 -28.55 4.03
C THR A 196 -5.84 -27.41 5.05
N PRO A 197 -6.39 -26.21 4.81
CA PRO A 197 -6.14 -25.04 5.65
C PRO A 197 -6.44 -25.26 7.13
N VAL A 198 -7.57 -25.91 7.44
CA VAL A 198 -7.99 -26.17 8.82
C VAL A 198 -7.00 -27.10 9.56
N LEU A 199 -6.43 -28.09 8.87
CA LEU A 199 -5.40 -28.95 9.45
C LEU A 199 -4.12 -28.18 9.75
N GLY A 200 -3.70 -27.29 8.83
CA GLY A 200 -2.57 -26.38 9.09
C GLY A 200 -2.81 -25.48 10.31
N GLY A 201 -4.02 -24.93 10.43
CA GLY A 201 -4.41 -24.15 11.60
C GLY A 201 -4.41 -24.98 12.89
N ALA A 202 -4.92 -26.20 12.85
CA ALA A 202 -4.96 -27.11 14.02
C ALA A 202 -3.55 -27.49 14.51
N VAL A 203 -2.62 -27.81 13.59
CA VAL A 203 -1.23 -28.10 13.93
C VAL A 203 -0.53 -26.88 14.50
N ALA A 204 -0.73 -25.71 13.89
CA ALA A 204 -0.15 -24.45 14.37
C ALA A 204 -0.72 -24.00 15.73
N ALA A 205 -1.99 -24.32 16.03
CA ALA A 205 -2.62 -24.01 17.30
C ALA A 205 -1.89 -24.68 18.49
N VAL A 206 -1.21 -25.80 18.26
CA VAL A 206 -0.40 -26.47 19.29
C VAL A 206 0.65 -25.53 19.86
N VAL A 207 1.25 -24.67 19.04
CA VAL A 207 2.32 -23.73 19.45
C VAL A 207 1.83 -22.75 20.52
N VAL A 208 0.59 -22.27 20.42
CA VAL A 208 0.04 -21.22 21.30
C VAL A 208 -0.88 -21.76 22.39
N TYR A 209 -1.17 -23.08 22.37
CA TYR A 209 -2.08 -23.68 23.34
C TYR A 209 -1.50 -23.67 24.76
N PRO A 210 -2.20 -23.15 25.78
CA PRO A 210 -1.68 -23.09 27.16
C PRO A 210 -1.26 -24.45 27.76
N GLY A 211 -1.87 -25.54 27.33
CA GLY A 211 -1.54 -26.90 27.81
C GLY A 211 -0.12 -27.35 27.49
N VAL A 212 0.57 -26.68 26.55
CA VAL A 212 1.97 -26.94 26.20
C VAL A 212 2.91 -26.73 27.40
N ALA A 213 2.57 -25.85 28.34
CA ALA A 213 3.34 -25.63 29.57
C ALA A 213 3.49 -26.89 30.45
N LYS A 214 2.66 -27.93 30.25
CA LYS A 214 2.76 -29.19 30.92
C LYS A 214 3.71 -30.20 30.24
N VAL A 215 4.20 -29.86 29.07
CA VAL A 215 5.10 -30.70 28.27
C VAL A 215 6.54 -30.33 28.55
N THR A 216 7.37 -31.29 28.85
CA THR A 216 8.81 -31.12 29.02
C THR A 216 9.52 -31.76 27.84
N ALA A 217 10.27 -30.96 27.07
CA ALA A 217 11.11 -31.40 25.97
C ALA A 217 12.59 -31.20 26.34
N PHE A 218 13.40 -32.23 26.20
CA PHE A 218 14.85 -32.18 26.53
C PHE A 218 15.17 -31.64 27.93
N GLY A 219 14.31 -31.93 28.91
CA GLY A 219 14.49 -31.48 30.32
C GLY A 219 14.06 -30.01 30.56
N VAL A 220 13.51 -29.30 29.56
CA VAL A 220 13.02 -27.95 29.68
C VAL A 220 11.51 -27.93 29.47
N ALA A 221 10.77 -27.27 30.36
CA ALA A 221 9.34 -27.06 30.19
C ALA A 221 9.11 -26.10 29.02
N LEU A 222 8.19 -26.47 28.13
CA LEU A 222 7.85 -25.61 26.98
C LEU A 222 6.99 -24.42 27.43
N ALA A 223 7.19 -23.28 26.82
CA ALA A 223 6.34 -22.11 27.03
C ALA A 223 5.31 -21.97 25.88
N PRO A 224 4.02 -21.74 26.19
CA PRO A 224 3.03 -21.39 25.15
C PRO A 224 3.51 -20.20 24.32
N GLY A 225 3.42 -20.29 23.00
CA GLY A 225 3.93 -19.28 22.08
C GLY A 225 5.43 -19.38 21.78
N GLN A 226 6.15 -20.32 22.36
CA GLN A 226 7.59 -20.52 22.08
C GLN A 226 7.81 -20.84 20.59
N GLY A 227 8.61 -20.02 19.92
CA GLY A 227 8.82 -20.07 18.48
C GLY A 227 7.85 -19.21 17.68
N GLY A 228 6.79 -18.69 18.31
CA GLY A 228 5.88 -17.70 17.75
C GLY A 228 5.34 -18.07 16.37
N VAL A 229 5.20 -17.07 15.52
CA VAL A 229 4.70 -17.26 14.13
C VAL A 229 5.64 -18.09 13.26
N LEU A 230 6.94 -18.12 13.54
CA LEU A 230 7.90 -18.95 12.80
C LEU A 230 7.70 -20.44 13.15
N GLY A 231 7.46 -20.73 14.42
CA GLY A 231 7.11 -22.07 14.87
C GLY A 231 5.80 -22.55 14.26
N ALA A 232 4.78 -21.70 14.23
CA ALA A 232 3.49 -21.98 13.61
C ALA A 232 3.60 -22.25 12.11
N LEU A 233 4.37 -21.43 11.39
CA LEU A 233 4.65 -21.62 9.97
C LEU A 233 5.36 -22.95 9.69
N ALA A 234 6.41 -23.26 10.46
CA ALA A 234 7.14 -24.53 10.32
C ALA A 234 6.27 -25.74 10.64
N ALA A 235 5.46 -25.66 11.71
CA ALA A 235 4.53 -26.68 12.11
C ALA A 235 3.46 -26.97 11.05
N ALA A 236 2.83 -25.93 10.51
CA ALA A 236 1.83 -26.06 9.46
C ALA A 236 2.42 -26.54 8.12
N LEU A 237 3.64 -26.11 7.80
CA LEU A 237 4.36 -26.61 6.63
C LEU A 237 4.64 -28.11 6.76
N LEU A 238 5.15 -28.53 7.90
CA LEU A 238 5.33 -29.96 8.22
C LEU A 238 3.99 -30.71 8.12
N GLY A 239 2.92 -30.15 8.72
CA GLY A 239 1.57 -30.72 8.63
C GLY A 239 1.11 -30.92 7.21
N THR A 240 1.33 -29.94 6.35
CA THR A 240 0.98 -30.02 4.92
C THR A 240 1.76 -31.15 4.22
N TYR A 241 3.05 -31.34 4.52
CA TYR A 241 3.83 -32.43 3.94
C TYR A 241 3.40 -33.79 4.46
N VAL A 242 3.13 -33.94 5.76
CA VAL A 242 2.61 -35.17 6.36
C VAL A 242 1.24 -35.54 5.77
N GLU A 243 0.33 -34.55 5.64
CA GLU A 243 -0.98 -34.76 5.02
C GLU A 243 -0.84 -35.29 3.59
N ARG A 244 -0.02 -34.61 2.78
CA ARG A 244 0.21 -35.02 1.39
C ARG A 244 0.85 -36.40 1.29
N TRP A 245 1.79 -36.73 2.18
CA TRP A 245 2.39 -38.01 2.25
C TRP A 245 1.35 -39.10 2.65
N CYS A 246 0.50 -38.88 3.66
CA CYS A 246 -0.57 -39.79 4.05
C CYS A 246 -1.49 -40.10 2.86
N ARG A 247 -1.89 -39.12 2.10
CA ARG A 247 -2.77 -39.27 0.93
C ARG A 247 -2.16 -40.11 -0.21
N THR A 248 -0.87 -40.39 -0.21
CA THR A 248 -0.24 -41.24 -1.23
C THR A 248 -0.44 -42.74 -0.95
N TRP A 249 -0.70 -43.13 0.32
CA TRP A 249 -0.77 -44.56 0.72
C TRP A 249 -2.04 -44.92 1.48
N VAL A 250 -2.76 -43.97 2.07
CA VAL A 250 -4.02 -44.23 2.77
C VAL A 250 -5.12 -44.52 1.75
N PRO A 251 -5.87 -45.63 1.89
CA PRO A 251 -7.00 -45.92 1.03
C PRO A 251 -8.09 -44.82 1.12
N PRO A 252 -8.79 -44.46 0.01
CA PRO A 252 -9.82 -43.42 -0.01
C PRO A 252 -10.92 -43.59 1.04
N THR A 253 -11.27 -44.82 1.39
CA THR A 253 -12.27 -45.13 2.41
C THR A 253 -11.87 -44.75 3.84
N LEU A 254 -10.56 -44.69 4.09
CA LEU A 254 -10.00 -44.36 5.41
C LEU A 254 -9.38 -42.95 5.44
N ASP A 255 -9.25 -42.29 4.28
CA ASP A 255 -8.55 -41.00 4.15
C ASP A 255 -9.17 -39.93 5.06
N VAL A 256 -10.49 -39.86 5.15
CA VAL A 256 -11.22 -38.88 5.97
C VAL A 256 -10.89 -39.00 7.47
N LEU A 257 -10.53 -40.18 7.95
CA LEU A 257 -10.25 -40.45 9.38
C LEU A 257 -8.74 -40.50 9.66
N VAL A 258 -8.00 -41.25 8.85
CA VAL A 258 -6.59 -41.60 9.12
C VAL A 258 -5.67 -40.42 8.78
N THR A 259 -5.87 -39.77 7.64
CA THR A 259 -5.01 -38.64 7.18
C THR A 259 -5.04 -37.47 8.16
N PRO A 260 -6.20 -36.95 8.58
CA PRO A 260 -6.22 -35.85 9.55
C PRO A 260 -5.61 -36.24 10.91
N ALA A 261 -5.95 -37.42 11.40
CA ALA A 261 -5.46 -37.90 12.69
C ALA A 261 -3.92 -38.03 12.69
N LEU A 262 -3.34 -38.66 11.68
CA LEU A 262 -1.89 -38.79 11.55
C LEU A 262 -1.21 -37.45 11.32
N THR A 263 -1.81 -36.57 10.51
CA THR A 263 -1.28 -35.22 10.25
C THR A 263 -1.14 -34.46 11.56
N VAL A 264 -2.19 -34.40 12.37
CA VAL A 264 -2.16 -33.64 13.63
C VAL A 264 -1.23 -34.31 14.64
N LEU A 265 -1.29 -35.64 14.76
CA LEU A 265 -0.48 -36.39 15.73
C LEU A 265 1.03 -36.25 15.43
N VAL A 266 1.44 -36.61 14.21
CA VAL A 266 2.86 -36.63 13.84
C VAL A 266 3.42 -35.20 13.85
N SER A 267 2.72 -34.27 13.20
CA SER A 267 3.19 -32.88 13.14
C SER A 267 3.14 -32.21 14.52
N GLY A 268 2.13 -32.52 15.35
CA GLY A 268 2.04 -32.03 16.72
C GLY A 268 3.19 -32.49 17.58
N LEU A 269 3.51 -33.81 17.55
CA LEU A 269 4.64 -34.36 18.31
C LEU A 269 5.98 -33.78 17.87
N VAL A 270 6.24 -33.70 16.55
CA VAL A 270 7.48 -33.09 16.03
C VAL A 270 7.54 -31.59 16.37
N THR A 271 6.39 -30.90 16.37
CA THR A 271 6.32 -29.50 16.80
C THR A 271 6.70 -29.36 18.26
N LEU A 272 6.12 -30.11 19.15
CA LEU A 272 6.37 -30.04 20.61
C LEU A 272 7.83 -30.42 20.96
N TYR A 273 8.32 -31.53 20.44
CA TYR A 273 9.64 -32.03 20.81
C TYR A 273 10.81 -31.52 19.95
N GLY A 274 10.54 -30.79 18.88
CA GLY A 274 11.60 -30.30 17.98
C GLY A 274 11.40 -28.86 17.51
N LEU A 275 10.33 -28.60 16.74
CA LEU A 275 10.19 -27.31 16.04
C LEU A 275 10.06 -26.12 16.98
N MET A 276 9.34 -26.25 18.12
CA MET A 276 9.21 -25.14 19.08
C MET A 276 10.56 -24.73 19.67
N TYR A 277 11.43 -25.67 19.95
CA TYR A 277 12.77 -25.39 20.45
C TYR A 277 13.62 -24.67 19.41
N VAL A 278 13.69 -25.21 18.19
CA VAL A 278 14.46 -24.62 17.09
C VAL A 278 13.91 -23.26 16.69
N ALA A 279 12.59 -23.15 16.51
CA ALA A 279 11.96 -21.88 16.15
C ALA A 279 12.13 -20.83 17.25
N GLY A 280 12.06 -21.24 18.53
CA GLY A 280 12.35 -20.38 19.68
C GLY A 280 13.77 -19.81 19.64
N ALA A 281 14.76 -20.67 19.38
CA ALA A 281 16.15 -20.25 19.25
C ALA A 281 16.36 -19.29 18.07
N VAL A 282 15.76 -19.58 16.91
CA VAL A 282 15.81 -18.69 15.73
C VAL A 282 15.14 -17.35 16.03
N SER A 283 13.97 -17.37 16.66
CA SER A 283 13.26 -16.15 17.04
C SER A 283 14.09 -15.29 18.01
N ALA A 284 14.71 -15.91 19.02
CA ALA A 284 15.60 -15.20 19.96
C ALA A 284 16.82 -14.62 19.24
N ALA A 285 17.42 -15.36 18.31
CA ALA A 285 18.53 -14.89 17.50
C ALA A 285 18.17 -13.67 16.64
N ILE A 286 16.99 -13.68 15.99
CA ILE A 286 16.46 -12.53 15.24
C ILE A 286 16.30 -11.33 16.16
N GLY A 287 15.69 -11.50 17.32
CA GLY A 287 15.51 -10.45 18.31
C GLY A 287 16.84 -9.83 18.77
N THR A 288 17.83 -10.68 19.07
CA THR A 288 19.17 -10.25 19.48
C THR A 288 19.91 -9.55 18.35
N ALA A 289 19.86 -10.09 17.14
CA ALA A 289 20.51 -9.52 15.97
C ALA A 289 19.93 -8.13 15.60
N ALA A 290 18.60 -8.01 15.59
CA ALA A 290 17.94 -6.74 15.31
C ALA A 290 18.29 -5.66 16.34
N ASN A 291 18.32 -6.04 17.63
CA ASN A 291 18.72 -5.12 18.69
C ASN A 291 20.19 -4.72 18.59
N TRP A 292 21.08 -5.71 18.43
CA TRP A 292 22.51 -5.45 18.27
C TRP A 292 22.80 -4.53 17.07
N LEU A 293 22.15 -4.80 15.93
CA LEU A 293 22.30 -3.99 14.72
C LEU A 293 21.94 -2.53 14.98
N LEU A 294 20.80 -2.26 15.63
CA LEU A 294 20.32 -0.90 15.86
C LEU A 294 21.06 -0.21 17.02
N THR A 295 21.47 -0.93 18.05
CA THR A 295 22.22 -0.31 19.18
C THR A 295 23.70 -0.08 18.87
N THR A 296 24.30 -0.93 18.03
CA THR A 296 25.75 -0.83 17.71
C THR A 296 26.02 0.01 16.47
N THR A 297 25.23 -0.17 15.42
CA THR A 297 25.42 0.49 14.12
C THR A 297 24.19 1.31 13.69
N GLY A 298 23.36 1.73 14.64
CA GLY A 298 22.01 2.20 14.42
C GLY A 298 21.87 3.25 13.33
N ALA A 299 22.69 4.30 13.32
CA ALA A 299 22.65 5.32 12.27
C ALA A 299 22.95 4.73 10.89
N PHE A 300 23.97 3.86 10.78
CA PHE A 300 24.33 3.21 9.53
C PHE A 300 23.31 2.15 9.11
N ALA A 301 22.84 1.34 10.07
CA ALA A 301 21.77 0.38 9.83
C ALA A 301 20.49 1.09 9.37
N GLY A 302 20.13 2.18 10.05
CA GLY A 302 18.98 3.00 9.70
C GLY A 302 19.06 3.61 8.30
N LEU A 303 20.26 4.09 7.93
CA LEU A 303 20.54 4.59 6.58
C LEU A 303 20.30 3.52 5.51
N ILE A 304 20.85 2.32 5.72
CA ILE A 304 20.69 1.21 4.76
C ILE A 304 19.23 0.74 4.71
N LEU A 305 18.63 0.48 5.85
CA LEU A 305 17.26 -0.03 5.92
C LEU A 305 16.26 0.98 5.38
N GLY A 306 16.34 2.24 5.78
CA GLY A 306 15.47 3.30 5.28
C GLY A 306 15.66 3.59 3.78
N GLY A 307 16.90 3.53 3.30
CA GLY A 307 17.21 3.75 1.88
C GLY A 307 16.77 2.61 0.96
N LEU A 308 16.96 1.37 1.40
CA LEU A 308 16.63 0.19 0.60
C LEU A 308 15.17 -0.25 0.68
N PHE A 309 14.37 0.29 1.61
CA PHE A 309 13.00 -0.16 1.79
C PHE A 309 12.10 0.14 0.60
N LEU A 310 12.20 1.32 -0.05
CA LEU A 310 11.44 1.61 -1.28
C LEU A 310 11.76 0.61 -2.41
N PRO A 311 13.01 0.27 -2.73
CA PRO A 311 13.33 -0.85 -3.62
C PRO A 311 12.68 -2.17 -3.21
N LEU A 312 12.66 -2.51 -1.92
CA LEU A 312 11.98 -3.72 -1.43
C LEU A 312 10.46 -3.66 -1.64
N VAL A 313 9.85 -2.48 -1.44
CA VAL A 313 8.42 -2.24 -1.73
C VAL A 313 8.14 -2.41 -3.21
N MET A 314 8.97 -1.81 -4.07
CA MET A 314 8.86 -1.95 -5.53
C MET A 314 8.94 -3.41 -5.97
N LEU A 315 9.82 -4.20 -5.35
CA LEU A 315 9.97 -5.63 -5.62
C LEU A 315 8.83 -6.49 -5.01
N GLY A 316 8.00 -5.92 -4.14
CA GLY A 316 6.99 -6.64 -3.37
C GLY A 316 7.58 -7.55 -2.29
N LEU A 317 8.86 -7.37 -1.92
CA LEU A 317 9.57 -8.20 -0.94
C LEU A 317 9.43 -7.69 0.50
N HIS A 318 9.01 -6.44 0.69
CA HIS A 318 8.83 -5.83 2.02
C HIS A 318 7.84 -6.61 2.90
N GLN A 319 6.86 -7.28 2.32
CA GLN A 319 5.89 -8.10 3.04
C GLN A 319 6.52 -9.34 3.69
N ALA A 320 7.64 -9.81 3.17
CA ALA A 320 8.40 -10.90 3.78
C ALA A 320 9.07 -10.51 5.12
N LEU A 321 9.09 -9.21 5.47
CA LEU A 321 9.55 -8.75 6.77
C LEU A 321 8.49 -8.87 7.87
N ILE A 322 7.22 -9.12 7.51
CA ILE A 322 6.12 -9.25 8.50
C ILE A 322 6.42 -10.31 9.56
N PRO A 323 6.90 -11.54 9.24
CA PRO A 323 7.28 -12.51 10.26
C PRO A 323 8.32 -11.99 11.25
N ILE A 324 9.27 -11.17 10.77
CA ILE A 324 10.31 -10.57 11.63
C ILE A 324 9.68 -9.56 12.58
N HIS A 325 8.81 -8.70 12.08
CA HIS A 325 8.08 -7.74 12.92
C HIS A 325 7.22 -8.44 13.97
N THR A 326 6.44 -9.46 13.57
CA THR A 326 5.60 -10.23 14.51
C THR A 326 6.43 -10.91 15.58
N THR A 327 7.56 -11.53 15.20
CA THR A 327 8.49 -12.16 16.14
C THR A 327 9.05 -11.16 17.16
N LEU A 328 9.45 -9.96 16.72
CA LEU A 328 9.94 -8.92 17.61
C LEU A 328 8.85 -8.43 18.57
N ILE A 329 7.61 -8.24 18.08
CA ILE A 329 6.47 -7.84 18.90
C ILE A 329 6.13 -8.93 19.94
N GLU A 330 6.11 -10.20 19.55
CA GLU A 330 5.85 -11.31 20.46
C GLU A 330 6.89 -11.42 21.57
N GLN A 331 8.18 -11.18 21.26
CA GLN A 331 9.27 -11.33 22.22
C GLN A 331 9.48 -10.10 23.11
N ARG A 332 9.27 -8.90 22.60
CA ARG A 332 9.65 -7.65 23.26
C ARG A 332 8.48 -6.68 23.48
N GLY A 333 7.30 -7.02 22.98
CA GLY A 333 6.13 -6.13 22.99
C GLY A 333 6.14 -5.08 21.87
N TYR A 334 7.24 -4.91 21.15
CA TYR A 334 7.34 -3.97 20.03
C TYR A 334 8.42 -4.36 19.02
N THR A 335 8.28 -3.88 17.78
CA THR A 335 9.29 -4.00 16.73
C THR A 335 10.06 -2.71 16.55
N VAL A 336 11.38 -2.75 16.58
CA VAL A 336 12.29 -1.60 16.37
C VAL A 336 12.52 -1.30 14.89
N LEU A 337 12.23 -2.26 14.00
CA LEU A 337 12.48 -2.10 12.57
C LEU A 337 11.44 -1.23 11.87
N LEU A 338 10.16 -1.31 12.27
CA LEU A 338 9.08 -0.62 11.56
C LEU A 338 9.23 0.91 11.55
N PRO A 339 9.57 1.60 12.66
CA PRO A 339 9.80 3.04 12.63
C PRO A 339 10.96 3.47 11.72
N VAL A 340 12.03 2.67 11.64
CA VAL A 340 13.17 2.93 10.73
C VAL A 340 12.75 2.77 9.27
N LEU A 341 12.03 1.70 8.95
CA LEU A 341 11.55 1.43 7.60
C LEU A 341 10.48 2.44 7.15
N ALA A 342 9.70 2.98 8.08
CA ALA A 342 8.69 4.02 7.84
C ALA A 342 9.30 5.31 7.26
N MET A 343 10.59 5.57 7.52
CA MET A 343 11.29 6.75 6.99
C MET A 343 11.41 6.73 5.47
N ALA A 344 11.37 5.56 4.84
CA ALA A 344 11.29 5.44 3.38
C ALA A 344 10.02 6.11 2.82
N GLY A 345 8.88 5.96 3.50
CA GLY A 345 7.65 6.68 3.19
C GLY A 345 7.79 8.19 3.33
N ALA A 346 8.52 8.66 4.34
CA ALA A 346 8.82 10.08 4.50
C ALA A 346 9.65 10.62 3.33
N GLY A 347 10.72 9.93 2.94
CA GLY A 347 11.51 10.29 1.75
C GLY A 347 10.66 10.38 0.48
N GLN A 348 9.72 9.44 0.32
CA GLN A 348 8.78 9.40 -0.81
C GLN A 348 7.82 10.60 -0.83
N VAL A 349 7.25 10.97 0.31
CA VAL A 349 6.38 12.15 0.47
C VAL A 349 7.16 13.42 0.16
N GLY A 350 8.39 13.55 0.70
CA GLY A 350 9.27 14.68 0.41
C GLY A 350 9.57 14.82 -1.08
N ALA A 351 9.92 13.71 -1.74
CA ALA A 351 10.14 13.69 -3.19
C ALA A 351 8.90 14.09 -3.99
N ALA A 352 7.72 13.59 -3.64
CA ALA A 352 6.46 13.94 -4.30
C ALA A 352 6.12 15.43 -4.15
N LEU A 353 6.36 16.02 -2.96
CA LEU A 353 6.19 17.45 -2.74
C LEU A 353 7.14 18.30 -3.60
N ALA A 354 8.41 17.88 -3.76
CA ALA A 354 9.36 18.56 -4.64
C ALA A 354 8.91 18.51 -6.11
N VAL A 355 8.43 17.37 -6.58
CA VAL A 355 7.84 17.23 -7.92
C VAL A 355 6.64 18.16 -8.08
N TYR A 356 5.74 18.19 -7.08
CA TYR A 356 4.56 19.06 -7.08
C TYR A 356 4.89 20.55 -7.23
N VAL A 357 5.95 21.00 -6.52
CA VAL A 357 6.38 22.41 -6.55
C VAL A 357 7.10 22.74 -7.86
N ARG A 358 7.98 21.86 -8.34
CA ARG A 358 8.84 22.15 -9.47
C ARG A 358 8.17 21.95 -10.83
N MET A 359 7.23 20.98 -10.92
CA MET A 359 6.46 20.72 -12.13
C MET A 359 5.09 21.43 -12.09
N ARG A 360 5.08 22.70 -11.75
CA ARG A 360 3.87 23.51 -11.56
C ARG A 360 2.99 23.64 -12.82
N HIS A 361 3.55 23.43 -14.00
CA HIS A 361 2.83 23.53 -15.28
C HIS A 361 2.15 22.21 -15.69
N ASP A 362 2.48 21.09 -15.04
CA ASP A 362 1.85 19.80 -15.29
C ASP A 362 0.66 19.59 -14.34
N THR A 363 -0.52 20.00 -14.80
CA THR A 363 -1.77 19.96 -14.03
C THR A 363 -2.16 18.53 -13.68
N THR A 364 -1.95 17.58 -14.59
CA THR A 364 -2.29 16.17 -14.42
C THR A 364 -1.45 15.51 -13.33
N LEU A 365 -0.13 15.70 -13.38
CA LEU A 365 0.79 15.17 -12.38
C LEU A 365 0.51 15.80 -11.00
N ARG A 366 0.21 17.09 -10.94
CA ARG A 366 -0.17 17.77 -9.70
C ARG A 366 -1.47 17.22 -9.10
N THR A 367 -2.46 16.95 -9.93
CA THR A 367 -3.72 16.34 -9.48
C THR A 367 -3.48 14.95 -8.91
N THR A 368 -2.67 14.12 -9.59
CA THR A 368 -2.25 12.80 -9.11
C THR A 368 -1.54 12.89 -7.76
N ILE A 369 -0.61 13.84 -7.60
CA ILE A 369 0.09 14.03 -6.32
C ILE A 369 -0.88 14.47 -5.23
N LYS A 370 -1.76 15.45 -5.50
CA LYS A 370 -2.76 15.92 -4.51
C LYS A 370 -3.66 14.80 -4.00
N SER A 371 -4.09 13.89 -4.88
CA SER A 371 -4.95 12.77 -4.50
C SER A 371 -4.21 11.68 -3.74
N ALA A 372 -2.93 11.44 -4.03
CA ALA A 372 -2.12 10.39 -3.42
C ALA A 372 -1.40 10.84 -2.14
N LEU A 373 -1.17 12.13 -1.95
CA LEU A 373 -0.39 12.69 -0.85
C LEU A 373 -0.96 12.39 0.53
N PRO A 374 -2.29 12.51 0.78
CA PRO A 374 -2.87 12.16 2.08
C PRO A 374 -2.61 10.70 2.47
N ALA A 375 -2.74 9.77 1.52
CA ALA A 375 -2.44 8.36 1.75
C ALA A 375 -0.94 8.17 2.06
N GLY A 376 -0.05 8.85 1.33
CA GLY A 376 1.39 8.83 1.57
C GLY A 376 1.77 9.35 2.96
N LEU A 377 1.18 10.45 3.42
CA LEU A 377 1.38 10.98 4.77
C LEU A 377 0.93 9.99 5.85
N LEU A 378 -0.15 9.26 5.62
CA LEU A 378 -0.66 8.23 6.52
C LEU A 378 0.09 6.89 6.37
N GLY A 379 1.13 6.84 5.52
CA GLY A 379 2.02 5.69 5.42
C GLY A 379 1.66 4.67 4.34
N VAL A 380 0.74 5.00 3.43
CA VAL A 380 0.42 4.20 2.25
C VAL A 380 1.11 4.85 1.04
N GLY A 381 2.35 4.43 0.79
CA GLY A 381 3.24 5.07 -0.20
C GLY A 381 3.04 4.62 -1.64
N GLU A 382 2.37 3.47 -1.89
CA GLU A 382 2.25 2.86 -3.21
C GLU A 382 1.68 3.80 -4.29
N PRO A 383 0.64 4.62 -4.02
CA PRO A 383 0.12 5.55 -5.03
C PRO A 383 1.16 6.58 -5.46
N LEU A 384 2.01 7.07 -4.54
CA LEU A 384 3.09 8.00 -4.84
C LEU A 384 4.25 7.31 -5.56
N ILE A 385 4.56 6.05 -5.20
CA ILE A 385 5.63 5.27 -5.83
C ILE A 385 5.28 5.02 -7.29
N TYR A 386 4.16 4.37 -7.56
CA TYR A 386 3.79 3.93 -8.91
C TYR A 386 3.18 5.04 -9.77
N GLY A 387 2.51 6.03 -9.16
CA GLY A 387 1.89 7.14 -9.87
C GLY A 387 2.83 8.32 -10.15
N VAL A 388 3.92 8.47 -9.37
CA VAL A 388 4.76 9.67 -9.44
C VAL A 388 6.24 9.34 -9.55
N SER A 389 6.86 8.82 -8.49
CA SER A 389 8.33 8.80 -8.40
C SER A 389 8.99 7.75 -9.29
N LEU A 390 8.41 6.54 -9.38
CA LEU A 390 8.97 5.45 -10.16
C LEU A 390 8.89 5.71 -11.68
N PRO A 391 7.75 6.17 -12.25
CA PRO A 391 7.68 6.52 -13.66
C PRO A 391 8.62 7.66 -14.07
N LEU A 392 8.86 8.59 -13.16
CA LEU A 392 9.81 9.70 -13.37
C LEU A 392 11.28 9.25 -13.18
N GLY A 393 11.53 8.12 -12.55
CA GLY A 393 12.85 7.49 -12.40
C GLY A 393 13.71 8.16 -11.32
N ARG A 394 14.33 9.31 -11.60
CA ARG A 394 15.22 10.00 -10.64
C ARG A 394 14.55 10.37 -9.32
N PRO A 395 13.29 10.86 -9.25
CA PRO A 395 12.57 11.12 -8.01
C PRO A 395 12.44 9.89 -7.10
N PHE A 396 12.42 8.68 -7.66
CA PHE A 396 12.43 7.46 -6.86
C PHE A 396 13.76 7.27 -6.13
N LEU A 397 14.90 7.51 -6.80
CA LEU A 397 16.22 7.39 -6.19
C LEU A 397 16.43 8.46 -5.10
N THR A 398 16.00 9.68 -5.36
CA THR A 398 16.11 10.77 -4.36
C THR A 398 15.17 10.58 -3.18
N ALA A 399 14.01 9.90 -3.37
CA ALA A 399 13.16 9.44 -2.27
C ALA A 399 13.88 8.41 -1.38
N CYS A 400 14.63 7.47 -1.99
CA CYS A 400 15.47 6.52 -1.22
C CYS A 400 16.51 7.25 -0.36
N VAL A 401 17.12 8.34 -0.87
CA VAL A 401 18.05 9.17 -0.09
C VAL A 401 17.35 9.83 1.10
N GLY A 402 16.14 10.34 0.91
CA GLY A 402 15.31 10.87 2.00
C GLY A 402 15.01 9.81 3.06
N GLY A 403 14.61 8.60 2.62
CA GLY A 403 14.39 7.47 3.52
C GLY A 403 15.63 7.05 4.28
N ALA A 404 16.79 7.03 3.62
CA ALA A 404 18.09 6.75 4.24
C ALA A 404 18.43 7.77 5.35
N ALA A 405 18.25 9.06 5.08
CA ALA A 405 18.53 10.10 6.06
C ALA A 405 17.59 10.03 7.28
N GLY A 406 16.28 9.86 7.07
CA GLY A 406 15.31 9.68 8.15
C GLY A 406 15.59 8.40 8.96
N GLY A 407 15.92 7.29 8.30
CA GLY A 407 16.30 6.04 8.94
C GLY A 407 17.59 6.18 9.77
N ALA A 408 18.60 6.88 9.24
CA ALA A 408 19.82 7.19 9.96
C ALA A 408 19.54 8.02 11.22
N PHE A 409 18.64 9.00 11.14
CA PHE A 409 18.24 9.81 12.29
C PHE A 409 17.65 8.95 13.40
N VAL A 410 16.62 8.13 13.10
CA VAL A 410 16.00 7.24 14.10
C VAL A 410 17.00 6.23 14.66
N GLY A 411 17.85 5.65 13.78
CA GLY A 411 18.89 4.71 14.17
C GLY A 411 19.97 5.35 15.06
N PHE A 412 20.30 6.62 14.85
CA PHE A 412 21.26 7.35 15.68
C PHE A 412 20.78 7.44 17.14
N PHE A 413 19.53 7.77 17.39
CA PHE A 413 18.98 7.79 18.75
C PHE A 413 18.96 6.40 19.38
N SER A 414 18.76 5.34 18.59
CA SER A 414 18.88 3.95 19.10
C SER A 414 20.29 3.63 19.61
N MET A 415 21.34 4.22 19.02
CA MET A 415 22.72 4.11 19.53
C MET A 415 22.93 4.86 20.85
N LEU A 416 22.18 5.92 21.08
CA LEU A 416 22.21 6.69 22.33
C LEU A 416 21.41 6.03 23.48
N GLY A 417 20.72 4.91 23.20
CA GLY A 417 19.90 4.19 24.17
C GLY A 417 18.40 4.48 24.07
N ASP A 418 18.00 5.45 23.26
CA ASP A 418 16.60 5.84 23.02
C ASP A 418 16.05 5.08 21.82
N THR A 419 15.62 3.84 22.01
CA THR A 419 15.03 3.04 20.95
C THR A 419 13.58 3.46 20.68
N VAL A 420 13.25 3.59 19.40
CA VAL A 420 11.90 3.81 18.90
C VAL A 420 11.37 2.51 18.30
N GLY A 421 10.21 2.07 18.74
CA GLY A 421 9.53 0.87 18.28
C GLY A 421 8.06 1.10 17.96
N SER A 422 7.42 0.06 17.45
CA SER A 422 5.96 0.02 17.23
C SER A 422 5.38 -1.23 17.86
N THR A 423 4.30 -1.10 18.61
CA THR A 423 3.59 -2.20 19.30
C THR A 423 2.82 -3.10 18.34
N ALA A 424 2.56 -2.65 17.13
CA ALA A 424 1.86 -3.43 16.13
C ALA A 424 2.36 -3.11 14.72
N ILE A 425 2.05 -3.98 13.76
CA ILE A 425 2.25 -3.76 12.35
C ILE A 425 1.06 -2.95 11.83
N GLY A 426 1.34 -1.78 11.27
CA GLY A 426 0.31 -0.88 10.76
C GLY A 426 0.83 0.01 9.65
N PRO A 427 0.03 0.97 9.18
CA PRO A 427 0.48 2.00 8.28
C PRO A 427 1.65 2.77 8.92
N SER A 428 2.58 3.20 8.10
CA SER A 428 3.72 4.04 8.53
C SER A 428 3.33 5.52 8.59
N GLY A 429 4.28 6.42 8.52
CA GLY A 429 4.00 7.85 8.51
C GLY A 429 3.28 8.33 9.78
N TRP A 430 2.33 9.23 9.65
CA TRP A 430 1.60 9.79 10.78
C TRP A 430 0.69 8.78 11.49
N ALA A 431 0.22 7.78 10.77
CA ALA A 431 -0.62 6.73 11.37
C ALA A 431 0.14 5.84 12.36
N LEU A 432 1.47 5.89 12.41
CA LEU A 432 2.26 5.12 13.36
C LEU A 432 2.34 5.76 14.75
N PHE A 433 2.05 7.06 14.92
CA PHE A 433 2.18 7.74 16.22
C PHE A 433 1.44 7.05 17.37
N PRO A 434 0.19 6.58 17.22
CA PRO A 434 -0.51 5.87 18.28
C PRO A 434 0.10 4.53 18.67
N LEU A 435 0.93 3.95 17.79
CA LEU A 435 1.54 2.64 17.96
C LEU A 435 2.96 2.71 18.51
N LEU A 436 3.48 3.92 18.76
CA LEU A 436 4.86 4.10 19.19
C LEU A 436 5.09 3.56 20.59
N ALA A 437 6.18 2.85 20.76
CA ALA A 437 6.73 2.39 22.03
C ALA A 437 8.26 2.52 21.98
N GLY A 438 8.91 2.54 23.12
CA GLY A 438 10.36 2.65 23.16
C GLY A 438 10.90 2.55 24.58
N THR A 439 12.21 2.74 24.73
CA THR A 439 12.91 2.74 26.03
C THR A 439 12.73 4.05 26.80
N GLY A 440 12.47 5.16 26.07
CA GLY A 440 12.24 6.48 26.65
C GLY A 440 10.77 6.76 26.98
N SER A 441 10.46 7.98 27.41
CA SER A 441 9.08 8.43 27.56
C SER A 441 8.36 8.45 26.21
N LEU A 442 7.03 8.33 26.22
CA LEU A 442 6.24 8.38 24.99
C LEU A 442 6.48 9.69 24.19
N ALA A 443 6.64 10.81 24.92
CA ALA A 443 6.93 12.11 24.30
C ALA A 443 8.30 12.12 23.63
N ALA A 444 9.34 11.57 24.25
CA ALA A 444 10.67 11.45 23.65
C ALA A 444 10.66 10.54 22.43
N THR A 445 10.03 9.37 22.53
CA THR A 445 9.87 8.41 21.42
C THR A 445 9.12 9.06 20.24
N ALA A 446 8.03 9.77 20.51
CA ALA A 446 7.27 10.50 19.50
C ALA A 446 8.09 11.65 18.88
N ALA A 447 8.88 12.38 19.65
CA ALA A 447 9.74 13.45 19.17
C ALA A 447 10.85 12.91 18.24
N ILE A 448 11.48 11.80 18.61
CA ILE A 448 12.51 11.15 17.79
C ILE A 448 11.88 10.66 16.47
N TYR A 449 10.74 10.02 16.53
CA TYR A 449 10.03 9.56 15.33
C TYR A 449 9.63 10.72 14.41
N ALA A 450 9.06 11.81 14.99
CA ALA A 450 8.73 13.04 14.27
C ALA A 450 9.97 13.67 13.61
N GLY A 451 11.08 13.74 14.34
CA GLY A 451 12.37 14.22 13.83
C GLY A 451 12.87 13.39 12.64
N GLY A 452 12.72 12.07 12.70
CA GLY A 452 13.01 11.17 11.59
C GLY A 452 12.14 11.43 10.36
N LEU A 453 10.81 11.60 10.56
CA LEU A 453 9.89 11.96 9.47
C LEU A 453 10.26 13.31 8.84
N LEU A 454 10.49 14.33 9.64
CA LEU A 454 10.88 15.66 9.15
C LEU A 454 12.20 15.62 8.39
N THR A 455 13.18 14.87 8.88
CA THR A 455 14.45 14.62 8.18
C THR A 455 14.22 13.94 6.84
N GLY A 456 13.40 12.87 6.81
CA GLY A 456 13.05 12.17 5.58
C GLY A 456 12.32 13.06 4.58
N TYR A 457 11.33 13.85 5.04
CA TYR A 457 10.62 14.83 4.20
C TYR A 457 11.58 15.89 3.65
N GLY A 458 12.39 16.51 4.51
CA GLY A 458 13.30 17.60 4.13
C GLY A 458 14.39 17.15 3.15
N VAL A 459 15.07 16.04 3.46
CA VAL A 459 16.11 15.50 2.60
C VAL A 459 15.54 14.96 1.29
N GLY A 460 14.42 14.22 1.33
CA GLY A 460 13.74 13.72 0.15
C GLY A 460 13.25 14.86 -0.76
N PHE A 461 12.70 15.93 -0.18
CA PHE A 461 12.33 17.14 -0.90
C PHE A 461 13.56 17.81 -1.53
N GLY A 462 14.58 18.13 -0.74
CA GLY A 462 15.78 18.81 -1.23
C GLY A 462 16.51 18.01 -2.30
N ALA A 463 16.75 16.72 -2.07
CA ALA A 463 17.40 15.85 -3.04
C ALA A 463 16.63 15.78 -4.37
N THR A 464 15.29 15.69 -4.31
CA THR A 464 14.46 15.66 -5.52
C THR A 464 14.42 17.03 -6.19
N TYR A 465 14.29 18.10 -5.43
CA TYR A 465 14.20 19.45 -5.95
C TYR A 465 15.48 19.84 -6.73
N PHE A 466 16.65 19.54 -6.20
CA PHE A 466 17.92 19.93 -6.83
C PHE A 466 18.45 18.90 -7.84
N PHE A 467 18.23 17.60 -7.62
CA PHE A 467 18.86 16.53 -8.42
C PHE A 467 17.87 15.63 -9.16
N GLY A 468 16.62 15.54 -8.68
CA GLY A 468 15.65 14.57 -9.19
C GLY A 468 15.01 14.94 -10.54
N LEU A 469 15.02 16.23 -10.95
CA LEU A 469 14.24 16.74 -12.08
C LEU A 469 15.08 17.40 -13.21
N ASN A 470 16.39 17.35 -13.13
CA ASN A 470 17.28 18.07 -14.06
C ASN A 470 17.16 17.67 -15.54
N GLY A 471 16.71 16.46 -15.86
CA GLY A 471 16.52 16.04 -17.26
C GLY A 471 15.09 16.16 -17.80
N GLN A 472 14.11 16.45 -16.92
CA GLN A 472 12.70 16.51 -17.32
C GLN A 472 12.20 17.92 -17.55
N LEU A 473 12.87 18.91 -16.96
CA LEU A 473 12.59 20.34 -17.20
C LEU A 473 13.04 20.77 -18.60
N GLU A 474 14.09 20.12 -19.16
CA GLU A 474 14.55 20.38 -20.53
C GLU A 474 13.56 19.82 -21.58
N ALA A 475 12.92 18.69 -21.30
CA ALA A 475 11.92 18.08 -22.18
C ALA A 475 10.57 18.83 -22.18
N THR A 476 10.31 19.68 -21.18
CA THR A 476 9.06 20.46 -21.03
C THR A 476 9.23 21.93 -21.38
N ALA A 477 10.47 22.38 -21.67
CA ALA A 477 10.70 23.72 -22.21
C ALA A 477 10.08 23.79 -23.62
N PRO A 478 9.23 24.81 -23.93
CA PRO A 478 8.76 25.00 -25.28
C PRO A 478 9.98 25.08 -26.18
N ALA A 479 9.98 24.29 -27.27
CA ALA A 479 11.05 24.34 -28.27
C ALA A 479 11.33 25.80 -28.58
N ARG A 480 12.54 26.28 -28.29
CA ARG A 480 12.96 27.60 -28.72
C ARG A 480 12.69 27.62 -30.20
N SER A 481 11.73 28.45 -30.63
CA SER A 481 11.50 28.74 -32.03
C SER A 481 12.85 29.21 -32.59
N THR A 482 13.50 28.34 -33.33
CA THR A 482 14.61 28.75 -34.20
C THR A 482 14.06 29.89 -35.07
N PRO A 483 14.68 31.07 -35.12
CA PRO A 483 14.24 32.12 -36.03
C PRO A 483 14.21 31.50 -37.41
N ALA A 484 13.06 31.57 -38.08
CA ALA A 484 12.93 31.16 -39.46
C ALA A 484 14.03 31.86 -40.24
N THR A 485 14.95 31.14 -40.81
CA THR A 485 15.90 31.63 -41.78
C THR A 485 15.04 32.15 -42.94
N GLU A 486 15.06 33.47 -43.15
CA GLU A 486 14.45 34.06 -44.34
C GLU A 486 14.93 33.31 -45.57
N PRO A 487 14.03 32.91 -46.49
CA PRO A 487 14.47 32.32 -47.74
C PRO A 487 15.25 33.39 -48.52
N THR A 488 16.55 33.18 -48.71
CA THR A 488 17.36 33.93 -49.62
C THR A 488 16.70 33.86 -51.00
N ALA A 489 16.24 35.01 -51.52
CA ALA A 489 15.70 35.14 -52.86
C ALA A 489 16.73 34.71 -53.88
N ASP A 490 16.38 33.72 -54.68
CA ASP A 490 17.14 33.28 -55.88
C ASP A 490 17.27 34.44 -56.83
N PRO A 491 18.47 34.75 -57.36
CA PRO A 491 18.61 35.78 -58.38
C PRO A 491 18.02 35.25 -59.72
N ALA A 492 17.15 36.09 -60.33
CA ALA A 492 16.52 35.85 -61.60
C ALA A 492 17.54 35.51 -62.72
N PRO A 493 17.24 34.57 -63.63
CA PRO A 493 18.14 34.22 -64.74
C PRO A 493 18.20 35.38 -65.75
N GLY A 494 19.43 35.91 -65.95
CA GLY A 494 19.75 36.97 -66.86
C GLY A 494 19.46 36.58 -68.31
N ALA A 495 18.85 37.53 -69.01
CA ALA A 495 18.56 37.51 -70.45
C ALA A 495 19.85 37.33 -71.29
N ALA A 496 19.89 36.35 -72.18
CA ALA A 496 20.88 36.21 -73.18
C ALA A 496 20.70 37.27 -74.23
N THR A 497 21.66 38.16 -74.38
CA THR A 497 21.80 39.03 -75.53
C THR A 497 22.66 38.37 -76.59
N GLN A 498 22.11 38.18 -77.77
CA GLN A 498 22.81 37.84 -79.00
C GLN A 498 23.77 38.95 -79.40
N GLY A 499 24.94 38.60 -79.92
CA GLY A 499 25.90 39.45 -80.55
C GLY A 499 27.12 38.60 -80.90
#